data_8d3b9679a31b56a820b75d7956ab9fcd
#
_entry.id   8d3b9679a31b56a820b75d7956ab9fcd
#
_cell.length_a   1.000
_cell.length_b   1.000
_cell.length_c   1.000
_cell.angle_alpha   90.00
_cell.angle_beta   90.00
_cell.angle_gamma   90.00
#
_symmetry.space_group_name_H-M   'P 1'
#
loop_
_entity.id
_entity.type
_entity.pdbx_description
1 polymer ?
#
loop_
_entity_poly.entity_id
_entity_poly.type
_entity_poly.pdbx_seq_one_letter_code
_entity_poly.pdbx_strand_id
1 'polypeptide(L)'
;MIDNNTHIVFDLDDTLYKEIDFVKSAYVYINNYINSRFNIDLSKNIKKCLAREANFFDLINSKLLPDQNFPIEKYLELYRFHYPDIKLSKDTSVFLEKILSHNIDFSIITDGRSISQRNKIKALGLYDLVKNIIISEETGFEKPHLNNFKILNRIYSNKKLIYIADNTSKDFLAPNSLNWDTICLINNGQNIHPQDFNLNIDYLPKIKVTYLTEINI
;
A
#
# COMPACT_ATOMS: atom_id res chain seq x y z
N MET A 1 -15.48 -19.32 0.82
CA MET A 1 -15.59 -19.24 2.28
C MET A 1 -14.19 -19.34 2.85
N ILE A 2 -13.82 -18.44 3.72
CA ILE A 2 -12.55 -18.42 4.45
C ILE A 2 -12.74 -19.31 5.69
N ASP A 3 -11.79 -20.17 5.99
CA ASP A 3 -11.79 -21.09 7.12
C ASP A 3 -10.39 -21.24 7.73
N ASN A 4 -10.23 -22.07 8.76
CA ASN A 4 -8.94 -22.28 9.44
C ASN A 4 -7.85 -22.92 8.55
N ASN A 5 -8.22 -23.47 7.39
CA ASN A 5 -7.27 -23.97 6.39
C ASN A 5 -6.85 -22.89 5.38
N THR A 6 -7.30 -21.68 5.59
CA THR A 6 -6.99 -20.53 4.72
C THR A 6 -5.81 -19.72 5.26
N HIS A 7 -4.98 -19.19 4.37
CA HIS A 7 -4.00 -18.15 4.66
C HIS A 7 -4.26 -16.97 3.74
N ILE A 8 -4.44 -15.79 4.30
CA ILE A 8 -4.75 -14.58 3.54
C ILE A 8 -3.45 -13.84 3.23
N VAL A 9 -3.33 -13.35 2.01
CA VAL A 9 -2.22 -12.51 1.59
C VAL A 9 -2.79 -11.18 1.10
N PHE A 10 -2.32 -10.09 1.67
CA PHE A 10 -2.74 -8.74 1.28
C PHE A 10 -1.67 -8.03 0.46
N ASP A 11 -2.09 -7.21 -0.48
CA ASP A 11 -1.36 -6.01 -0.83
C ASP A 11 -1.48 -4.98 0.31
N LEU A 12 -0.65 -3.94 0.29
CA LEU A 12 -0.61 -2.94 1.34
C LEU A 12 -1.31 -1.63 0.93
N ASP A 13 -0.78 -0.96 -0.09
CA ASP A 13 -1.20 0.36 -0.53
C ASP A 13 -2.57 0.29 -1.23
N ASP A 14 -3.48 1.21 -0.92
CA ASP A 14 -4.87 1.23 -1.41
C ASP A 14 -5.71 -0.03 -1.11
N THR A 15 -5.14 -0.99 -0.37
CA THR A 15 -5.81 -2.22 0.07
C THR A 15 -6.10 -2.21 1.57
N LEU A 16 -5.08 -2.10 2.43
CA LEU A 16 -5.26 -2.06 3.89
C LEU A 16 -5.47 -0.65 4.43
N TYR A 17 -4.97 0.35 3.74
CA TYR A 17 -5.15 1.78 4.00
C TYR A 17 -5.11 2.54 2.67
N LYS A 18 -5.42 3.83 2.66
CA LYS A 18 -5.37 4.63 1.42
C LYS A 18 -3.98 5.24 1.21
N GLU A 19 -3.34 4.94 0.08
CA GLU A 19 -1.99 5.44 -0.24
C GLU A 19 -1.92 6.97 -0.25
N ILE A 20 -3.01 7.65 -0.57
CA ILE A 20 -3.09 9.11 -0.50
C ILE A 20 -2.82 9.66 0.90
N ASP A 21 -3.11 8.89 1.96
CA ASP A 21 -2.82 9.29 3.35
C ASP A 21 -1.30 9.25 3.63
N PHE A 22 -0.57 8.28 3.04
CA PHE A 22 0.90 8.27 3.09
C PHE A 22 1.49 9.48 2.37
N VAL A 23 0.99 9.81 1.18
CA VAL A 23 1.43 11.01 0.42
C VAL A 23 1.19 12.27 1.25
N LYS A 24 0.01 12.39 1.87
CA LYS A 24 -0.33 13.52 2.76
C LYS A 24 0.62 13.61 3.95
N SER A 25 0.89 12.50 4.61
CA SER A 25 1.82 12.42 5.73
C SER A 25 3.22 12.88 5.31
N ALA A 26 3.71 12.41 4.15
CA ALA A 26 4.99 12.82 3.60
C ALA A 26 5.04 14.34 3.32
N TYR A 27 4.00 14.90 2.71
CA TYR A 27 3.96 16.34 2.43
C TYR A 27 3.95 17.18 3.71
N VAL A 28 3.22 16.74 4.74
CA VAL A 28 3.25 17.42 6.06
C VAL A 28 4.64 17.33 6.68
N TYR A 29 5.27 16.17 6.64
CA TYR A 29 6.62 15.96 7.18
C TYR A 29 7.65 16.85 6.47
N ILE A 30 7.63 16.88 5.13
CA ILE A 30 8.52 17.70 4.31
C ILE A 30 8.24 19.19 4.56
N ASN A 31 6.97 19.60 4.62
CA ASN A 31 6.61 20.99 4.94
C ASN A 31 7.22 21.46 6.26
N ASN A 32 7.11 20.63 7.31
CA ASN A 32 7.70 20.94 8.61
C ASN A 32 9.22 21.08 8.53
N TYR A 33 9.89 20.21 7.79
CA TYR A 33 11.33 20.30 7.55
C TYR A 33 11.71 21.59 6.82
N ILE A 34 11.00 21.93 5.73
CA ILE A 34 11.22 23.14 4.93
C ILE A 34 10.95 24.39 5.77
N ASN A 35 9.85 24.41 6.52
CA ASN A 35 9.49 25.54 7.36
C ASN A 35 10.56 25.80 8.44
N SER A 36 11.03 24.76 9.12
CA SER A 36 12.07 24.89 10.14
C SER A 36 13.42 25.38 9.61
N ARG A 37 13.75 25.04 8.34
CA ARG A 37 15.07 25.34 7.75
C ARG A 37 15.07 26.64 6.93
N PHE A 38 14.00 26.94 6.23
CA PHE A 38 13.93 28.03 5.25
C PHE A 38 12.84 29.05 5.57
N ASN A 39 12.07 28.84 6.65
CA ASN A 39 10.91 29.67 7.01
C ASN A 39 9.85 29.73 5.87
N ILE A 40 9.67 28.62 5.15
CA ILE A 40 8.69 28.47 4.07
C ILE A 40 7.59 27.53 4.54
N ASP A 41 6.36 28.03 4.65
CA ASP A 41 5.18 27.23 5.01
C ASP A 41 4.27 27.02 3.78
N LEU A 42 4.11 25.75 3.39
CA LEU A 42 3.26 25.29 2.30
C LEU A 42 2.01 24.52 2.79
N SER A 43 1.70 24.57 4.09
CA SER A 43 0.59 23.81 4.67
C SER A 43 -0.74 24.05 3.95
N LYS A 44 -1.01 25.29 3.54
CA LYS A 44 -2.21 25.69 2.78
C LYS A 44 -2.25 25.13 1.36
N ASN A 45 -1.11 24.71 0.82
CA ASN A 45 -1.00 24.18 -0.54
C ASN A 45 -1.13 22.64 -0.61
N ILE A 46 -0.95 21.93 0.51
CA ILE A 46 -0.95 20.46 0.54
C ILE A 46 -2.22 19.90 -0.09
N LYS A 47 -3.40 20.45 0.23
CA LYS A 47 -4.68 19.99 -0.34
C LYS A 47 -4.70 20.06 -1.87
N LYS A 48 -4.19 21.16 -2.46
CA LYS A 48 -4.10 21.32 -3.92
C LYS A 48 -3.11 20.31 -4.53
N CYS A 49 -2.00 20.05 -3.86
CA CYS A 49 -1.01 19.07 -4.31
C CYS A 49 -1.57 17.65 -4.27
N LEU A 50 -2.34 17.28 -3.25
CA LEU A 50 -3.03 15.99 -3.17
C LEU A 50 -4.09 15.84 -4.27
N ALA A 51 -4.77 16.94 -4.65
CA ALA A 51 -5.68 16.98 -5.78
C ALA A 51 -4.97 17.00 -7.15
N ARG A 52 -3.64 16.97 -7.20
CA ARG A 52 -2.80 17.07 -8.41
C ARG A 52 -2.98 18.39 -9.19
N GLU A 53 -3.50 19.42 -8.53
CA GLU A 53 -3.63 20.78 -9.09
C GLU A 53 -2.31 21.55 -9.05
N ALA A 54 -1.34 21.10 -8.26
CA ALA A 54 0.01 21.65 -8.17
C ALA A 54 1.02 20.55 -7.82
N ASN A 55 2.27 20.73 -8.24
CA ASN A 55 3.38 19.87 -7.84
C ASN A 55 4.01 20.43 -6.56
N PHE A 56 4.13 19.57 -5.51
CA PHE A 56 4.63 20.00 -4.19
C PHE A 56 6.11 20.39 -4.22
N PHE A 57 6.92 19.66 -5.00
CA PHE A 57 8.34 19.96 -5.15
C PHE A 57 8.57 21.29 -5.91
N ASP A 58 7.80 21.54 -6.99
CA ASP A 58 7.87 22.80 -7.73
C ASP A 58 7.48 23.99 -6.85
N LEU A 59 6.49 23.82 -5.98
CA LEU A 59 6.12 24.86 -5.02
C LEU A 59 7.23 25.14 -4.00
N ILE A 60 7.93 24.12 -3.52
CA ILE A 60 9.10 24.32 -2.66
C ILE A 60 10.15 25.14 -3.40
N ASN A 61 10.54 24.71 -4.61
CA ASN A 61 11.58 25.36 -5.39
C ASN A 61 11.21 26.81 -5.76
N SER A 62 9.94 27.09 -6.02
CA SER A 62 9.47 28.45 -6.35
C SER A 62 9.55 29.45 -5.18
N LYS A 63 9.73 28.95 -3.93
CA LYS A 63 9.81 29.77 -2.72
C LYS A 63 11.22 29.90 -2.16
N LEU A 64 12.15 29.06 -2.63
CA LEU A 64 13.54 29.10 -2.21
C LEU A 64 14.24 30.36 -2.75
N LEU A 65 15.13 30.93 -1.94
CA LEU A 65 16.02 32.00 -2.38
C LEU A 65 17.14 31.42 -3.26
N PRO A 66 17.84 32.26 -4.09
CA PRO A 66 18.87 31.78 -5.01
C PRO A 66 20.05 31.04 -4.36
N ASP A 67 20.34 31.34 -3.11
CA ASP A 67 21.40 30.70 -2.29
C ASP A 67 20.89 29.46 -1.52
N GLN A 68 19.60 29.21 -1.51
CA GLN A 68 19.00 28.06 -0.88
C GLN A 68 18.88 26.90 -1.88
N ASN A 69 19.30 25.72 -1.48
CA ASN A 69 19.24 24.53 -2.29
C ASN A 69 18.43 23.42 -1.60
N PHE A 70 17.45 22.86 -2.31
CA PHE A 70 16.68 21.71 -1.89
C PHE A 70 16.59 20.71 -3.05
N PRO A 71 17.61 19.84 -3.20
CA PRO A 71 17.72 18.95 -4.35
C PRO A 71 16.66 17.84 -4.28
N ILE A 72 16.33 17.28 -5.44
CA ILE A 72 15.31 16.21 -5.57
C ILE A 72 15.66 14.99 -4.72
N GLU A 73 16.94 14.67 -4.55
CA GLU A 73 17.42 13.56 -3.72
C GLU A 73 17.01 13.75 -2.25
N LYS A 74 17.10 14.99 -1.74
CA LYS A 74 16.68 15.31 -0.37
C LYS A 74 15.17 15.23 -0.21
N TYR A 75 14.43 15.70 -1.20
CA TYR A 75 12.99 15.50 -1.23
C TYR A 75 12.60 14.03 -1.17
N LEU A 76 13.20 13.19 -2.05
CA LEU A 76 12.95 11.76 -2.10
C LEU A 76 13.37 11.03 -0.81
N GLU A 77 14.49 11.47 -0.20
CA GLU A 77 14.93 10.96 1.11
C GLU A 77 13.86 11.20 2.18
N LEU A 78 13.43 12.45 2.35
CA LEU A 78 12.42 12.81 3.33
C LEU A 78 11.08 12.11 3.06
N TYR A 79 10.67 12.01 1.79
CA TYR A 79 9.46 11.32 1.39
C TYR A 79 9.50 9.82 1.74
N ARG A 80 10.62 9.14 1.47
CA ARG A 80 10.74 7.68 1.62
C ARG A 80 11.01 7.24 3.04
N PHE A 81 11.73 8.05 3.83
CA PHE A 81 12.21 7.63 5.15
C PHE A 81 11.39 8.17 6.32
N HIS A 82 10.40 9.03 6.09
CA HIS A 82 9.57 9.50 7.20
C HIS A 82 8.80 8.34 7.83
N TYR A 83 8.50 8.49 9.11
CA TYR A 83 7.55 7.62 9.79
C TYR A 83 6.15 8.18 9.54
N PRO A 84 5.25 7.47 8.83
CA PRO A 84 4.01 8.06 8.35
C PRO A 84 2.93 8.13 9.44
N ASP A 85 2.14 9.20 9.42
CA ASP A 85 0.89 9.29 10.18
C ASP A 85 -0.26 8.76 9.31
N ILE A 86 -0.45 7.44 9.37
CA ILE A 86 -1.48 6.70 8.63
C ILE A 86 -2.22 5.74 9.56
N LYS A 87 -3.45 5.39 9.20
CA LYS A 87 -4.30 4.52 10.01
C LYS A 87 -5.07 3.55 9.13
N LEU A 88 -5.38 2.38 9.68
CA LEU A 88 -6.35 1.46 9.09
C LEU A 88 -7.73 2.12 9.01
N SER A 89 -8.48 1.82 7.95
CA SER A 89 -9.90 2.18 7.90
C SER A 89 -10.67 1.38 8.95
N LYS A 90 -11.86 1.86 9.33
CA LYS A 90 -12.74 1.10 10.24
C LYS A 90 -13.09 -0.26 9.66
N ASP A 91 -13.39 -0.32 8.36
CA ASP A 91 -13.70 -1.57 7.67
C ASP A 91 -12.52 -2.56 7.73
N THR A 92 -11.31 -2.09 7.41
CA THR A 92 -10.08 -2.90 7.50
C THR A 92 -9.84 -3.41 8.91
N SER A 93 -9.98 -2.55 9.92
CA SER A 93 -9.76 -2.93 11.32
C SER A 93 -10.74 -4.04 11.76
N VAL A 94 -12.03 -3.87 11.46
CA VAL A 94 -13.06 -4.88 11.78
C VAL A 94 -12.79 -6.20 11.07
N PHE A 95 -12.39 -6.16 9.80
CA PHE A 95 -12.07 -7.38 9.07
C PHE A 95 -10.83 -8.10 9.63
N LEU A 96 -9.76 -7.36 9.94
CA LEU A 96 -8.55 -7.94 10.56
C LEU A 96 -8.84 -8.54 11.93
N GLU A 97 -9.60 -7.85 12.78
CA GLU A 97 -10.04 -8.39 14.07
C GLU A 97 -10.81 -9.69 13.90
N LYS A 98 -11.70 -9.75 12.90
CA LYS A 98 -12.49 -10.94 12.60
C LYS A 98 -11.63 -12.12 12.17
N ILE A 99 -10.70 -11.96 11.21
CA ILE A 99 -9.83 -13.06 10.78
C ILE A 99 -8.93 -13.55 11.92
N LEU A 100 -8.39 -12.63 12.73
CA LEU A 100 -7.54 -12.99 13.88
C LEU A 100 -8.32 -13.73 14.96
N SER A 101 -9.57 -13.35 15.24
CA SER A 101 -10.44 -14.05 16.21
C SER A 101 -10.79 -15.48 15.76
N HIS A 102 -10.71 -15.77 14.45
CA HIS A 102 -10.89 -17.10 13.87
C HIS A 102 -9.55 -17.85 13.68
N ASN A 103 -8.43 -17.36 14.25
CA ASN A 103 -7.09 -17.92 14.09
C ASN A 103 -6.64 -18.04 12.63
N ILE A 104 -7.06 -17.10 11.79
CA ILE A 104 -6.65 -17.03 10.39
C ILE A 104 -5.46 -16.07 10.29
N ASP A 105 -4.32 -16.64 9.93
CA ASP A 105 -3.08 -15.87 9.74
C ASP A 105 -3.06 -15.14 8.39
N PHE A 106 -2.28 -14.06 8.34
CA PHE A 106 -2.10 -13.33 7.09
C PHE A 106 -0.65 -12.89 6.85
N SER A 107 -0.33 -12.63 5.58
CA SER A 107 0.95 -12.11 5.09
C SER A 107 0.73 -10.91 4.19
N ILE A 108 1.78 -10.15 3.91
CA ILE A 108 1.75 -9.00 3.00
C ILE A 108 2.77 -9.21 1.87
N ILE A 109 2.35 -8.96 0.62
CA ILE A 109 3.21 -8.79 -0.55
C ILE A 109 3.01 -7.36 -1.06
N THR A 110 4.05 -6.56 -1.05
CA THR A 110 3.96 -5.15 -1.45
C THR A 110 5.16 -4.71 -2.29
N ASP A 111 4.90 -3.85 -3.28
CA ASP A 111 5.96 -3.22 -4.06
C ASP A 111 6.42 -1.92 -3.40
N GLY A 112 7.71 -1.63 -3.51
CA GLY A 112 8.30 -0.38 -3.07
C GLY A 112 9.59 -0.54 -2.28
N ARG A 113 10.04 0.57 -1.69
CA ARG A 113 11.26 0.61 -0.88
C ARG A 113 11.05 -0.06 0.47
N SER A 114 11.99 -0.91 0.88
CA SER A 114 11.92 -1.69 2.12
C SER A 114 11.63 -0.81 3.33
N ILE A 115 12.39 0.26 3.50
CA ILE A 115 12.23 1.17 4.64
C ILE A 115 10.84 1.82 4.65
N SER A 116 10.33 2.27 3.49
CA SER A 116 9.00 2.89 3.38
C SER A 116 7.90 1.90 3.75
N GLN A 117 7.91 0.71 3.15
CA GLN A 117 6.86 -0.29 3.37
C GLN A 117 6.89 -0.81 4.81
N ARG A 118 8.08 -1.03 5.39
CA ARG A 118 8.19 -1.43 6.80
C ARG A 118 7.71 -0.34 7.76
N ASN A 119 7.99 0.95 7.48
CA ASN A 119 7.48 2.07 8.27
C ASN A 119 5.95 2.15 8.18
N LYS A 120 5.36 1.97 7.00
CA LYS A 120 3.89 1.90 6.81
C LYS A 120 3.29 0.78 7.64
N ILE A 121 3.81 -0.45 7.54
CA ILE A 121 3.32 -1.62 8.27
C ILE A 121 3.40 -1.40 9.79
N LYS A 122 4.49 -0.79 10.28
CA LYS A 122 4.63 -0.42 11.70
C LYS A 122 3.64 0.65 12.13
N ALA A 123 3.49 1.71 11.33
CA ALA A 123 2.57 2.82 11.63
C ALA A 123 1.10 2.37 11.66
N LEU A 124 0.75 1.37 10.85
CA LEU A 124 -0.57 0.73 10.83
C LEU A 124 -0.78 -0.26 11.99
N GLY A 125 0.24 -0.51 12.84
CA GLY A 125 0.15 -1.46 13.94
C GLY A 125 0.13 -2.94 13.52
N LEU A 126 0.56 -3.24 12.29
CA LEU A 126 0.46 -4.59 11.70
C LEU A 126 1.72 -5.44 11.89
N TYR A 127 2.86 -4.84 12.27
CA TYR A 127 4.17 -5.48 12.21
C TYR A 127 4.25 -6.79 13.00
N ASP A 128 3.65 -6.85 14.18
CA ASP A 128 3.66 -8.03 15.05
C ASP A 128 2.52 -9.02 14.72
N LEU A 129 1.57 -8.64 13.88
CA LEU A 129 0.43 -9.47 13.48
C LEU A 129 0.69 -10.24 12.18
N VAL A 130 1.51 -9.67 11.29
CA VAL A 130 1.80 -10.24 9.96
C VAL A 130 2.79 -11.38 10.06
N LYS A 131 2.48 -12.55 9.50
CA LYS A 131 3.37 -13.72 9.51
C LYS A 131 4.58 -13.57 8.59
N ASN A 132 4.36 -13.05 7.38
CA ASN A 132 5.43 -12.80 6.40
C ASN A 132 5.21 -11.45 5.73
N ILE A 133 6.28 -10.70 5.59
CA ILE A 133 6.32 -9.44 4.84
C ILE A 133 7.27 -9.63 3.67
N ILE A 134 6.76 -9.56 2.45
CA ILE A 134 7.53 -9.68 1.22
C ILE A 134 7.48 -8.34 0.50
N ILE A 135 8.64 -7.73 0.32
CA ILE A 135 8.80 -6.41 -0.28
C ILE A 135 9.64 -6.54 -1.55
N SER A 136 9.20 -5.92 -2.64
CA SER A 136 9.84 -6.04 -3.95
C SER A 136 11.31 -5.62 -3.96
N GLU A 137 11.69 -4.57 -3.22
CA GLU A 137 13.11 -4.16 -3.13
C GLU A 137 13.99 -5.23 -2.47
N GLU A 138 13.45 -5.99 -1.50
CA GLU A 138 14.20 -7.04 -0.78
C GLU A 138 14.40 -8.29 -1.62
N THR A 139 13.44 -8.58 -2.51
CA THR A 139 13.46 -9.78 -3.34
C THR A 139 14.00 -9.54 -4.75
N GLY A 140 14.05 -8.28 -5.20
CA GLY A 140 14.41 -7.90 -6.57
C GLY A 140 13.29 -8.11 -7.59
N PHE A 141 12.06 -8.44 -7.16
CA PHE A 141 10.94 -8.72 -8.06
C PHE A 141 9.72 -7.89 -7.68
N GLU A 142 9.20 -7.11 -8.62
CA GLU A 142 7.92 -6.39 -8.49
C GLU A 142 6.75 -7.22 -9.05
N LYS A 143 5.54 -6.94 -8.57
CA LYS A 143 4.31 -7.50 -9.18
C LYS A 143 4.16 -7.00 -10.62
N PRO A 144 3.75 -7.83 -11.57
CA PRO A 144 3.12 -9.14 -11.41
C PRO A 144 4.08 -10.34 -11.43
N HIS A 145 5.36 -10.19 -11.11
CA HIS A 145 6.31 -11.30 -11.17
C HIS A 145 5.97 -12.40 -10.13
N LEU A 146 6.01 -13.66 -10.57
CA LEU A 146 5.61 -14.83 -9.79
C LEU A 146 6.44 -15.11 -8.53
N ASN A 147 7.69 -14.66 -8.46
CA ASN A 147 8.63 -15.11 -7.43
C ASN A 147 8.14 -14.80 -6.01
N ASN A 148 7.61 -13.61 -5.78
CA ASN A 148 7.10 -13.22 -4.46
C ASN A 148 5.94 -14.12 -4.00
N PHE A 149 5.05 -14.46 -4.90
CA PHE A 149 3.92 -15.34 -4.63
C PHE A 149 4.37 -16.80 -4.42
N LYS A 150 5.38 -17.28 -5.17
CA LYS A 150 5.95 -18.62 -5.00
C LYS A 150 6.59 -18.83 -3.64
N ILE A 151 7.13 -17.79 -2.99
CA ILE A 151 7.66 -17.88 -1.62
C ILE A 151 6.54 -18.34 -0.69
N LEU A 152 5.40 -17.64 -0.67
CA LEU A 152 4.27 -17.98 0.19
C LEU A 152 3.60 -19.28 -0.24
N ASN A 153 3.54 -19.58 -1.52
CA ASN A 153 3.00 -20.84 -2.03
C ASN A 153 3.76 -22.06 -1.50
N ARG A 154 5.07 -21.94 -1.28
CA ARG A 154 5.90 -23.01 -0.68
C ARG A 154 5.70 -23.08 0.83
N ILE A 155 5.67 -21.93 1.52
CA ILE A 155 5.50 -21.88 2.98
C ILE A 155 4.14 -22.45 3.40
N TYR A 156 3.10 -22.13 2.66
CA TYR A 156 1.71 -22.50 2.94
C TYR A 156 1.14 -23.53 1.95
N SER A 157 1.97 -24.47 1.51
CA SER A 157 1.60 -25.46 0.47
C SER A 157 0.41 -26.35 0.82
N ASN A 158 0.08 -26.48 2.09
CA ASN A 158 -1.06 -27.25 2.62
C ASN A 158 -2.28 -26.38 2.95
N LYS A 159 -2.23 -25.07 2.67
CA LYS A 159 -3.33 -24.13 2.93
C LYS A 159 -3.94 -23.61 1.64
N LYS A 160 -5.20 -23.25 1.71
CA LYS A 160 -5.85 -22.45 0.69
C LYS A 160 -5.33 -21.01 0.76
N LEU A 161 -4.79 -20.48 -0.33
CA LEU A 161 -4.26 -19.13 -0.40
C LEU A 161 -5.27 -18.19 -1.06
N ILE A 162 -5.49 -17.05 -0.44
CA ILE A 162 -6.36 -15.98 -0.95
C ILE A 162 -5.54 -14.69 -1.01
N TYR A 163 -5.51 -14.06 -2.17
CA TYR A 163 -4.88 -12.76 -2.36
C TYR A 163 -5.91 -11.65 -2.43
N ILE A 164 -5.76 -10.63 -1.61
CA ILE A 164 -6.66 -9.47 -1.55
C ILE A 164 -5.84 -8.23 -1.89
N ALA A 165 -6.26 -7.51 -2.94
CA ALA A 165 -5.55 -6.36 -3.47
C ALA A 165 -6.51 -5.40 -4.20
N ASP A 166 -5.98 -4.30 -4.75
CA ASP A 166 -6.79 -3.32 -5.47
C ASP A 166 -6.37 -3.12 -6.94
N ASN A 167 -5.10 -3.30 -7.28
CA ASN A 167 -4.58 -2.88 -8.58
C ASN A 167 -4.70 -3.97 -9.66
N THR A 168 -5.69 -3.84 -10.53
CA THR A 168 -5.96 -4.78 -11.62
C THR A 168 -4.81 -4.93 -12.62
N SER A 169 -3.93 -3.96 -12.76
CA SER A 169 -2.85 -4.03 -13.74
C SER A 169 -1.68 -4.93 -13.32
N LYS A 170 -1.52 -5.25 -12.04
CA LYS A 170 -0.35 -5.98 -11.55
C LYS A 170 -0.62 -7.03 -10.47
N ASP A 171 -1.76 -6.98 -9.78
CA ASP A 171 -1.95 -7.77 -8.56
C ASP A 171 -2.45 -9.19 -8.82
N PHE A 172 -3.24 -9.42 -9.86
CA PHE A 172 -3.99 -10.67 -9.98
C PHE A 172 -3.37 -11.71 -10.92
N LEU A 173 -2.52 -11.32 -11.88
CA LEU A 173 -1.91 -12.24 -12.83
C LEU A 173 -1.13 -13.38 -12.14
N ALA A 174 -0.26 -13.03 -11.21
CA ALA A 174 0.60 -14.02 -10.54
C ALA A 174 -0.20 -14.97 -9.63
N PRO A 175 -1.08 -14.51 -8.71
CA PRO A 175 -1.85 -15.42 -7.89
C PRO A 175 -2.87 -16.24 -8.70
N ASN A 176 -3.46 -15.70 -9.77
CA ASN A 176 -4.34 -16.45 -10.66
C ASN A 176 -3.59 -17.61 -11.32
N SER A 177 -2.35 -17.39 -11.82
CA SER A 177 -1.53 -18.43 -12.44
C SER A 177 -1.08 -19.52 -11.45
N LEU A 178 -1.12 -19.23 -10.14
CA LEU A 178 -0.88 -20.18 -9.07
C LEU A 178 -2.16 -20.82 -8.52
N ASN A 179 -3.31 -20.59 -9.17
CA ASN A 179 -4.64 -21.04 -8.75
C ASN A 179 -5.09 -20.57 -7.36
N TRP A 180 -4.57 -19.44 -6.87
CA TRP A 180 -5.08 -18.81 -5.66
C TRP A 180 -6.47 -18.23 -5.88
N ASP A 181 -7.24 -18.10 -4.82
CA ASP A 181 -8.40 -17.22 -4.88
C ASP A 181 -7.97 -15.77 -4.82
N THR A 182 -8.64 -14.92 -5.62
CA THR A 182 -8.28 -13.50 -5.75
C THR A 182 -9.49 -12.62 -5.53
N ILE A 183 -9.33 -11.60 -4.70
CA ILE A 183 -10.38 -10.66 -4.33
C ILE A 183 -9.88 -9.24 -4.57
N CYS A 184 -10.61 -8.47 -5.36
CA CYS A 184 -10.33 -7.06 -5.58
C CYS A 184 -11.18 -6.17 -4.68
N LEU A 185 -10.52 -5.29 -3.91
CA LEU A 185 -11.17 -4.19 -3.23
C LEU A 185 -11.43 -3.07 -4.24
N ILE A 186 -12.70 -2.76 -4.49
CA ILE A 186 -13.10 -1.76 -5.47
C ILE A 186 -12.73 -0.36 -5.00
N ASN A 187 -12.14 0.41 -5.90
CA ASN A 187 -11.78 1.80 -5.65
C ASN A 187 -13.04 2.66 -5.37
N ASN A 188 -13.02 3.34 -4.25
CA ASN A 188 -14.05 4.30 -3.84
C ASN A 188 -13.76 5.75 -4.31
N GLY A 189 -12.86 5.92 -5.28
CA GLY A 189 -12.44 7.23 -5.80
C GLY A 189 -11.23 7.83 -5.10
N GLN A 190 -10.60 7.11 -4.15
CA GLN A 190 -9.44 7.59 -3.38
C GLN A 190 -8.12 6.91 -3.72
N ASN A 191 -8.15 5.81 -4.48
CA ASN A 191 -6.93 5.10 -4.88
C ASN A 191 -6.08 5.96 -5.82
N ILE A 192 -4.78 5.87 -5.67
CA ILE A 192 -3.83 6.59 -6.53
C ILE A 192 -3.85 6.03 -7.96
N HIS A 193 -4.00 4.71 -8.09
CA HIS A 193 -4.03 4.02 -9.37
C HIS A 193 -5.47 3.71 -9.81
N PRO A 194 -5.79 3.93 -11.10
CA PRO A 194 -7.09 3.52 -11.63
C PRO A 194 -7.20 2.01 -11.71
N GLN A 195 -8.42 1.49 -11.59
CA GLN A 195 -8.74 0.10 -11.86
C GLN A 195 -9.33 -0.04 -13.26
N ASP A 196 -8.84 -1.01 -14.03
CA ASP A 196 -9.38 -1.38 -15.34
C ASP A 196 -9.85 -2.84 -15.31
N PHE A 197 -11.13 -3.05 -15.57
CA PHE A 197 -11.75 -4.38 -15.62
C PHE A 197 -11.95 -4.89 -17.05
N ASN A 198 -11.42 -4.20 -18.06
CA ASN A 198 -11.44 -4.62 -19.46
C ASN A 198 -10.14 -5.33 -19.88
N LEU A 199 -9.28 -5.68 -18.91
CA LEU A 199 -8.05 -6.41 -19.14
C LEU A 199 -8.32 -7.88 -19.51
N ASN A 200 -7.25 -8.58 -19.95
CA ASN A 200 -7.31 -10.04 -20.13
C ASN A 200 -7.77 -10.70 -18.82
N ILE A 201 -8.54 -11.78 -18.95
CA ILE A 201 -9.12 -12.53 -17.83
C ILE A 201 -8.07 -12.95 -16.78
N ASP A 202 -6.84 -13.24 -17.20
CA ASP A 202 -5.74 -13.62 -16.32
C ASP A 202 -5.34 -12.51 -15.32
N TYR A 203 -5.61 -11.24 -15.66
CA TYR A 203 -5.39 -10.08 -14.82
C TYR A 203 -6.59 -9.73 -13.95
N LEU A 204 -7.72 -10.38 -14.13
CA LEU A 204 -8.93 -10.03 -13.40
C LEU A 204 -9.06 -10.83 -12.10
N PRO A 205 -9.57 -10.21 -11.02
CA PRO A 205 -9.87 -10.91 -9.78
C PRO A 205 -11.05 -11.86 -9.97
N LYS A 206 -11.07 -12.97 -9.23
CA LYS A 206 -12.23 -13.88 -9.19
C LYS A 206 -13.44 -13.27 -8.50
N ILE A 207 -13.21 -12.41 -7.50
CA ILE A 207 -14.26 -11.77 -6.68
C ILE A 207 -13.93 -10.28 -6.57
N LYS A 208 -15.00 -9.47 -6.50
CA LYS A 208 -14.93 -8.02 -6.27
C LYS A 208 -15.74 -7.69 -5.04
N VAL A 209 -15.20 -6.85 -4.15
CA VAL A 209 -15.89 -6.36 -2.95
C VAL A 209 -15.68 -4.85 -2.82
N THR A 210 -16.66 -4.17 -2.25
CA THR A 210 -16.55 -2.73 -1.94
C THR A 210 -15.90 -2.53 -0.56
N TYR A 211 -16.17 -3.46 0.36
CA TYR A 211 -15.64 -3.47 1.72
C TYR A 211 -15.05 -4.83 2.04
N LEU A 212 -13.95 -4.86 2.82
CA LEU A 212 -13.35 -6.11 3.28
C LEU A 212 -14.33 -6.91 4.17
N THR A 213 -15.20 -6.23 4.90
CA THR A 213 -16.22 -6.85 5.75
C THR A 213 -17.31 -7.61 4.98
N GLU A 214 -17.43 -7.45 3.66
CA GLU A 214 -18.29 -8.28 2.79
C GLU A 214 -17.74 -9.69 2.60
N ILE A 215 -16.46 -9.91 2.91
CA ILE A 215 -15.82 -11.23 2.77
C ILE A 215 -16.29 -12.13 3.91
N ASN A 216 -16.93 -13.24 3.55
CA ASN A 216 -17.46 -14.21 4.52
C ASN A 216 -16.31 -15.09 5.09
N ILE A 217 -16.27 -15.16 6.40
CA ILE A 217 -15.39 -16.00 7.21
C ILE A 217 -16.26 -17.04 7.93
#